data_756c8d770804e91b55b2dfd49856032d
#
_entry.id   756c8d770804e91b55b2dfd49856032d
#
_cell.length_a   1.000
_cell.length_b   1.000
_cell.length_c   1.000
_cell.angle_alpha   90.00
_cell.angle_beta   90.00
_cell.angle_gamma   90.00
#
_symmetry.space_group_name_H-M   'P 1'
#
loop_
_entity.id
_entity.type
_entity.pdbx_description
1 polymer ?
#
loop_
_entity_poly.entity_id
_entity_poly.type
_entity_poly.pdbx_seq_one_letter_code
_entity_poly.pdbx_strand_id
1 'polypeptide(L)'
;MRLTRFASFAAAAIMAATPLAAAPWQIDKSHAHVSFSVDHLGFSVTQGQFRSFDAEIDFDPENMETASVSFTIDAASVDTGWEKRDAHIKAADFLDVENHGTITFVSKSVRLTGDNTAEVTGDVTIKGVTHEETFAATLNRLAPSPFNPDLTVAGFVVEGELDRTKYGISYGAPAIGTVMPIRIDLEISPK
;
A
#
# COMPACT_ATOMS: atom_id res chain seq x y z
N MET A 1 -46.69 -38.12 -50.98
CA MET A 1 -45.38 -38.21 -50.36
C MET A 1 -45.01 -36.84 -49.80
N ARG A 2 -45.19 -36.60 -48.49
CA ARG A 2 -44.86 -35.29 -47.84
C ARG A 2 -43.55 -35.42 -47.14
N LEU A 3 -42.52 -34.67 -47.56
CA LEU A 3 -41.22 -34.57 -46.89
C LEU A 3 -41.33 -33.56 -45.71
N THR A 4 -41.18 -34.05 -44.49
CA THR A 4 -41.05 -33.25 -43.28
C THR A 4 -39.59 -32.84 -43.15
N ARG A 5 -39.29 -31.54 -43.18
CA ARG A 5 -37.97 -30.98 -42.91
C ARG A 5 -37.84 -30.75 -41.40
N PHE A 6 -36.93 -31.46 -40.74
CA PHE A 6 -36.53 -31.18 -39.38
C PHE A 6 -35.51 -30.04 -39.40
N ALA A 7 -35.84 -28.91 -38.77
CA ALA A 7 -34.92 -27.83 -38.52
C ALA A 7 -34.23 -28.10 -37.17
N SER A 8 -32.92 -28.36 -37.19
CA SER A 8 -32.10 -28.49 -35.97
C SER A 8 -31.70 -27.09 -35.52
N PHE A 9 -32.21 -26.67 -34.36
CA PHE A 9 -31.73 -25.49 -33.67
C PHE A 9 -30.48 -25.86 -32.87
N ALA A 10 -29.32 -25.35 -33.30
CA ALA A 10 -28.10 -25.40 -32.52
C ALA A 10 -28.15 -24.26 -31.47
N ALA A 11 -28.33 -24.59 -30.22
CA ALA A 11 -28.20 -23.65 -29.10
C ALA A 11 -26.72 -23.38 -28.85
N ALA A 12 -26.23 -22.19 -29.19
CA ALA A 12 -24.90 -21.73 -28.80
C ALA A 12 -24.92 -21.38 -27.29
N ALA A 13 -24.27 -22.18 -26.48
CA ALA A 13 -24.02 -21.85 -25.09
C ALA A 13 -22.97 -20.73 -24.99
N ILE A 14 -23.40 -19.53 -24.64
CA ILE A 14 -22.51 -18.42 -24.30
C ILE A 14 -21.94 -18.75 -22.91
N MET A 15 -20.70 -19.22 -22.86
CA MET A 15 -19.96 -19.28 -21.60
C MET A 15 -19.65 -17.84 -21.18
N ALA A 16 -20.33 -17.33 -20.16
CA ALA A 16 -19.94 -16.11 -19.48
C ALA A 16 -18.63 -16.39 -18.75
N ALA A 17 -17.52 -15.80 -19.21
CA ALA A 17 -16.28 -15.78 -18.45
C ALA A 17 -16.54 -14.97 -17.17
N THR A 18 -16.54 -15.62 -16.03
CA THR A 18 -16.48 -14.93 -14.73
C THR A 18 -15.14 -14.22 -14.68
N PRO A 19 -15.08 -12.91 -14.35
CA PRO A 19 -13.82 -12.25 -14.12
C PRO A 19 -13.10 -13.00 -13.00
N LEU A 20 -11.86 -13.43 -13.23
CA LEU A 20 -10.99 -13.98 -12.21
C LEU A 20 -10.75 -12.84 -11.24
N ALA A 21 -11.25 -12.95 -10.01
CA ALA A 21 -10.97 -11.98 -8.97
C ALA A 21 -9.50 -12.09 -8.58
N ALA A 22 -8.86 -10.95 -8.27
CA ALA A 22 -7.52 -10.94 -7.72
C ALA A 22 -7.44 -11.88 -6.50
N ALA A 23 -6.36 -12.63 -6.39
CA ALA A 23 -6.18 -13.60 -5.30
C ALA A 23 -5.52 -12.91 -4.08
N PRO A 24 -5.76 -13.39 -2.86
CA PRO A 24 -5.15 -12.81 -1.67
C PRO A 24 -3.66 -13.14 -1.59
N TRP A 25 -2.87 -12.11 -1.25
CA TRP A 25 -1.44 -12.21 -1.01
C TRP A 25 -1.12 -11.80 0.43
N GLN A 26 0.03 -12.19 0.93
CA GLN A 26 0.52 -11.85 2.26
C GLN A 26 1.87 -11.15 2.17
N ILE A 27 2.14 -10.25 3.12
CA ILE A 27 3.43 -9.57 3.25
C ILE A 27 4.43 -10.51 3.92
N ASP A 28 5.63 -10.61 3.36
CA ASP A 28 6.79 -11.10 4.10
C ASP A 28 7.33 -9.97 5.00
N LYS A 29 6.97 -10.01 6.28
CA LYS A 29 7.36 -9.00 7.27
C LYS A 29 8.88 -8.93 7.53
N SER A 30 9.63 -9.94 7.14
CA SER A 30 11.09 -9.95 7.26
C SER A 30 11.78 -9.14 6.15
N HIS A 31 11.08 -8.91 5.03
CA HIS A 31 11.54 -8.15 3.88
C HIS A 31 10.61 -6.98 3.55
N ALA A 32 10.01 -6.39 4.58
CA ALA A 32 9.14 -5.24 4.42
C ALA A 32 9.54 -4.10 5.36
N HIS A 33 9.57 -2.87 4.82
CA HIS A 33 9.94 -1.67 5.56
C HIS A 33 8.99 -0.52 5.23
N VAL A 34 8.51 0.18 6.26
CA VAL A 34 7.74 1.41 6.13
C VAL A 34 8.55 2.54 6.70
N SER A 35 9.06 3.42 5.84
CA SER A 35 9.98 4.48 6.20
C SER A 35 9.48 5.86 5.80
N PHE A 36 9.92 6.88 6.52
CA PHE A 36 9.67 8.28 6.23
C PHE A 36 10.88 9.14 6.56
N SER A 37 10.89 10.35 6.03
CA SER A 37 11.91 11.34 6.39
C SER A 37 11.31 12.72 6.63
N VAL A 38 11.98 13.53 7.47
CA VAL A 38 11.55 14.87 7.82
C VAL A 38 12.76 15.80 7.84
N ASP A 39 12.68 16.94 7.14
CA ASP A 39 13.68 18.01 7.27
C ASP A 39 13.63 18.58 8.70
N HIS A 40 14.80 18.72 9.31
CA HIS A 40 14.96 19.29 10.63
C HIS A 40 15.70 20.63 10.53
N LEU A 41 14.92 21.71 10.39
CA LEU A 41 15.42 23.09 10.42
C LEU A 41 16.43 23.42 9.29
N GLY A 42 16.47 22.63 8.21
CA GLY A 42 17.49 22.75 7.16
C GLY A 42 18.89 22.27 7.54
N PHE A 43 19.09 21.79 8.78
CA PHE A 43 20.40 21.30 9.24
C PHE A 43 20.60 19.81 8.93
N SER A 44 19.55 19.03 8.97
CA SER A 44 19.62 17.58 8.75
C SER A 44 18.27 17.01 8.38
N VAL A 45 18.28 15.76 7.90
CA VAL A 45 17.07 14.99 7.66
C VAL A 45 16.97 13.89 8.74
N THR A 46 15.87 13.91 9.48
CA THR A 46 15.53 12.83 10.40
C THR A 46 14.89 11.70 9.61
N GLN A 47 15.46 10.51 9.72
CA GLN A 47 14.87 9.27 9.20
C GLN A 47 14.03 8.61 10.29
N GLY A 48 12.91 8.00 9.90
CA GLY A 48 12.07 7.23 10.79
C GLY A 48 11.43 6.05 10.06
N GLN A 49 10.94 5.10 10.83
CA GLN A 49 10.22 3.93 10.33
C GLN A 49 9.11 3.53 11.30
N PHE A 50 8.18 2.73 10.81
CA PHE A 50 7.22 1.99 11.63
C PHE A 50 7.59 0.52 11.62
N ARG A 51 7.70 -0.09 12.81
CA ARG A 51 8.15 -1.49 12.96
C ARG A 51 7.02 -2.50 12.96
N SER A 52 5.77 -2.05 13.13
CA SER A 52 4.58 -2.93 13.18
C SER A 52 3.53 -2.45 12.20
N PHE A 53 3.23 -3.28 11.23
CA PHE A 53 2.23 -3.03 10.20
C PHE A 53 1.70 -4.36 9.65
N ASP A 54 0.56 -4.30 8.97
CA ASP A 54 -0.02 -5.42 8.22
C ASP A 54 -0.80 -4.93 7.01
N ALA A 55 -1.14 -5.84 6.09
CA ALA A 55 -2.02 -5.52 4.98
C ALA A 55 -2.86 -6.71 4.54
N GLU A 56 -4.05 -6.37 4.04
CA GLU A 56 -4.84 -7.22 3.17
C GLU A 56 -4.56 -6.78 1.72
N ILE A 57 -4.08 -7.70 0.90
CA ILE A 57 -3.68 -7.42 -0.48
C ILE A 57 -4.32 -8.47 -1.38
N ASP A 58 -5.09 -8.01 -2.35
CA ASP A 58 -5.51 -8.81 -3.49
C ASP A 58 -4.70 -8.35 -4.70
N PHE A 59 -4.02 -9.28 -5.35
CA PHE A 59 -3.16 -8.97 -6.49
C PHE A 59 -3.28 -10.02 -7.58
N ASP A 60 -3.50 -9.56 -8.80
CA ASP A 60 -3.47 -10.38 -10.02
C ASP A 60 -2.32 -9.90 -10.91
N PRO A 61 -1.26 -10.70 -11.06
CA PRO A 61 -0.13 -10.35 -11.91
C PRO A 61 -0.47 -10.14 -13.40
N GLU A 62 -1.56 -10.76 -13.88
CA GLU A 62 -2.00 -10.63 -15.28
C GLU A 62 -2.90 -9.40 -15.47
N ASN A 63 -3.46 -8.85 -14.36
CA ASN A 63 -4.33 -7.69 -14.40
C ASN A 63 -4.09 -6.78 -13.19
N MET A 64 -2.93 -6.15 -13.12
CA MET A 64 -2.46 -5.38 -11.97
C MET A 64 -3.38 -4.20 -11.60
N GLU A 65 -4.19 -3.67 -12.51
CA GLU A 65 -5.14 -2.60 -12.21
C GLU A 65 -6.33 -3.05 -11.34
N THR A 66 -6.53 -4.36 -11.19
CA THR A 66 -7.55 -4.92 -10.26
C THR A 66 -7.04 -5.06 -8.83
N ALA A 67 -5.78 -4.74 -8.57
CA ALA A 67 -5.21 -4.87 -7.24
C ALA A 67 -5.93 -3.99 -6.23
N SER A 68 -6.08 -4.52 -5.01
CA SER A 68 -6.59 -3.78 -3.88
C SER A 68 -5.71 -3.97 -2.65
N VAL A 69 -5.56 -2.90 -1.86
CA VAL A 69 -4.72 -2.88 -0.67
C VAL A 69 -5.45 -2.19 0.47
N SER A 70 -5.52 -2.86 1.62
CA SER A 70 -5.85 -2.25 2.91
C SER A 70 -4.64 -2.40 3.82
N PHE A 71 -3.94 -1.31 4.09
CA PHE A 71 -2.70 -1.28 4.87
C PHE A 71 -2.94 -0.65 6.23
N THR A 72 -2.45 -1.27 7.29
CA THR A 72 -2.60 -0.79 8.67
C THR A 72 -1.24 -0.75 9.36
N ILE A 73 -0.89 0.39 9.95
CA ILE A 73 0.34 0.62 10.70
C ILE A 73 -0.04 0.85 12.17
N ASP A 74 0.65 0.19 13.09
CA ASP A 74 0.62 0.55 14.51
C ASP A 74 1.40 1.85 14.72
N ALA A 75 0.69 2.95 15.01
CA ALA A 75 1.29 4.26 15.19
C ALA A 75 2.30 4.30 16.35
N ALA A 76 2.10 3.46 17.38
CA ALA A 76 3.02 3.37 18.51
C ALA A 76 4.34 2.67 18.16
N SER A 77 4.43 2.03 17.00
CA SER A 77 5.64 1.35 16.52
C SER A 77 6.69 2.28 15.89
N VAL A 78 6.45 3.59 15.88
CA VAL A 78 7.38 4.58 15.34
C VAL A 78 8.74 4.49 16.01
N ASP A 79 9.78 4.49 15.19
CA ASP A 79 11.19 4.42 15.60
C ASP A 79 12.04 5.34 14.72
N THR A 80 12.68 6.31 15.33
CA THR A 80 13.59 7.25 14.68
C THR A 80 15.03 7.09 15.15
N GLY A 81 15.32 6.02 15.91
CA GLY A 81 16.62 5.76 16.51
C GLY A 81 16.93 6.59 17.75
N TRP A 82 15.95 7.31 18.33
CA TRP A 82 16.13 8.06 19.57
C TRP A 82 14.85 8.08 20.42
N GLU A 83 14.84 7.34 21.51
CA GLU A 83 13.67 7.09 22.37
C GLU A 83 12.94 8.37 22.83
N LYS A 84 13.66 9.45 23.13
CA LYS A 84 13.02 10.71 23.58
C LYS A 84 12.24 11.37 22.46
N ARG A 85 12.71 11.30 21.21
CA ARG A 85 12.00 11.79 20.06
C ARG A 85 10.81 10.89 19.75
N ASP A 86 10.98 9.58 19.81
CA ASP A 86 9.90 8.61 19.57
C ASP A 86 8.77 8.80 20.57
N ALA A 87 9.09 9.01 21.87
CA ALA A 87 8.10 9.32 22.89
C ALA A 87 7.32 10.62 22.58
N HIS A 88 8.00 11.65 22.07
CA HIS A 88 7.35 12.90 21.68
C HIS A 88 6.49 12.74 20.41
N ILE A 89 6.94 11.97 19.41
CA ILE A 89 6.16 11.68 18.19
C ILE A 89 4.87 10.92 18.54
N LYS A 90 4.87 10.09 19.58
CA LYS A 90 3.68 9.38 20.06
C LYS A 90 2.68 10.26 20.81
N ALA A 91 3.12 11.40 21.34
CA ALA A 91 2.30 12.30 22.15
C ALA A 91 1.23 13.06 21.31
N ALA A 92 0.33 13.74 22.01
CA ALA A 92 -0.81 14.48 21.43
C ALA A 92 -0.41 15.58 20.45
N ASP A 93 0.80 16.15 20.56
CA ASP A 93 1.34 17.16 19.62
C ASP A 93 1.62 16.61 18.22
N PHE A 94 1.76 15.28 18.10
CA PHE A 94 2.05 14.57 16.87
C PHE A 94 1.01 13.49 16.58
N LEU A 95 1.34 12.20 16.76
CA LEU A 95 0.47 11.09 16.35
C LEU A 95 -0.69 10.83 17.31
N ASP A 96 -0.57 11.26 18.59
CA ASP A 96 -1.60 11.05 19.61
C ASP A 96 -2.04 9.57 19.69
N VAL A 97 -1.06 8.70 19.86
CA VAL A 97 -1.27 7.24 19.74
C VAL A 97 -2.23 6.67 20.79
N GLU A 98 -2.42 7.38 21.92
CA GLU A 98 -3.38 6.96 22.95
C GLU A 98 -4.82 7.04 22.46
N ASN A 99 -5.15 8.02 21.58
CA ASN A 99 -6.46 8.22 21.00
C ASN A 99 -6.55 7.69 19.55
N HIS A 100 -5.42 7.58 18.86
CA HIS A 100 -5.31 7.22 17.45
C HIS A 100 -4.20 6.18 17.23
N GLY A 101 -4.46 4.94 17.65
CA GLY A 101 -3.46 3.87 17.67
C GLY A 101 -3.02 3.37 16.29
N THR A 102 -3.72 3.72 15.20
CA THR A 102 -3.43 3.23 13.86
C THR A 102 -3.36 4.33 12.83
N ILE A 103 -2.47 4.12 11.83
CA ILE A 103 -2.47 4.81 10.56
C ILE A 103 -2.96 3.81 9.52
N THR A 104 -3.87 4.21 8.63
CA THR A 104 -4.41 3.29 7.62
C THR A 104 -4.35 3.89 6.22
N PHE A 105 -4.23 3.01 5.23
CA PHE A 105 -4.43 3.31 3.82
C PHE A 105 -5.39 2.29 3.22
N VAL A 106 -6.40 2.76 2.48
CA VAL A 106 -7.33 1.90 1.74
C VAL A 106 -7.36 2.36 0.29
N SER A 107 -6.88 1.50 -0.61
CA SER A 107 -6.85 1.83 -2.04
C SER A 107 -8.25 1.98 -2.63
N LYS A 108 -8.40 2.91 -3.56
CA LYS A 108 -9.62 3.14 -4.37
C LYS A 108 -9.40 2.76 -5.81
N SER A 109 -8.19 2.99 -6.32
CA SER A 109 -7.84 2.68 -7.70
C SER A 109 -6.35 2.45 -7.87
N VAL A 110 -6.02 1.60 -8.83
CA VAL A 110 -4.67 1.39 -9.35
C VAL A 110 -4.69 1.73 -10.82
N ARG A 111 -3.79 2.57 -11.27
CA ARG A 111 -3.64 3.00 -12.67
C ARG A 111 -2.21 2.75 -13.12
N LEU A 112 -2.03 1.92 -14.13
CA LEU A 112 -0.71 1.68 -14.70
C LEU A 112 -0.15 2.94 -15.35
N THR A 113 1.13 3.22 -15.13
CA THR A 113 1.90 4.32 -15.72
C THR A 113 3.03 3.84 -16.63
N GLY A 114 3.30 2.54 -16.61
CA GLY A 114 4.28 1.83 -17.43
C GLY A 114 4.15 0.34 -17.24
N ASP A 115 5.07 -0.44 -17.81
CA ASP A 115 5.00 -1.91 -17.78
C ASP A 115 5.07 -2.50 -16.35
N ASN A 116 5.77 -1.83 -15.44
CA ASN A 116 5.96 -2.24 -14.05
C ASN A 116 5.73 -1.11 -13.05
N THR A 117 5.10 -0.02 -13.47
CA THR A 117 4.82 1.14 -12.62
C THR A 117 3.34 1.48 -12.61
N ALA A 118 2.85 1.94 -11.47
CA ALA A 118 1.47 2.35 -11.28
C ALA A 118 1.36 3.53 -10.32
N GLU A 119 0.26 4.25 -10.42
CA GLU A 119 -0.25 5.11 -9.36
C GLU A 119 -1.33 4.37 -8.58
N VAL A 120 -1.19 4.37 -7.26
CA VAL A 120 -2.16 3.80 -6.33
C VAL A 120 -2.78 4.95 -5.55
N THR A 121 -4.06 5.22 -5.80
CA THR A 121 -4.83 6.26 -5.11
C THR A 121 -5.73 5.63 -4.07
N GLY A 122 -5.79 6.25 -2.89
CA GLY A 122 -6.61 5.75 -1.79
C GLY A 122 -6.72 6.73 -0.63
N ASP A 123 -7.51 6.35 0.36
CA ASP A 123 -7.71 7.12 1.58
C ASP A 123 -6.62 6.79 2.61
N VAL A 124 -5.83 7.80 2.99
CA VAL A 124 -4.91 7.76 4.13
C VAL A 124 -5.59 8.36 5.34
N THR A 125 -5.60 7.65 6.45
CA THR A 125 -6.10 8.16 7.74
C THR A 125 -4.96 8.21 8.75
N ILE A 126 -4.67 9.40 9.26
CA ILE A 126 -3.67 9.66 10.31
C ILE A 126 -4.33 10.52 11.37
N LYS A 127 -4.17 10.19 12.64
CA LYS A 127 -4.72 10.94 13.78
C LYS A 127 -6.22 11.24 13.62
N GLY A 128 -6.99 10.29 13.07
CA GLY A 128 -8.43 10.41 12.85
C GLY A 128 -8.85 11.31 11.67
N VAL A 129 -7.90 11.89 10.94
CA VAL A 129 -8.16 12.72 9.73
C VAL A 129 -7.86 11.90 8.50
N THR A 130 -8.77 11.94 7.52
CA THR A 130 -8.66 11.18 6.26
C THR A 130 -8.50 12.12 5.07
N HIS A 131 -7.51 11.83 4.22
CA HIS A 131 -7.33 12.49 2.92
C HIS A 131 -7.08 11.44 1.84
N GLU A 132 -7.52 11.75 0.62
CA GLU A 132 -7.14 10.99 -0.55
C GLU A 132 -5.73 11.38 -0.97
N GLU A 133 -4.85 10.38 -1.09
CA GLU A 133 -3.46 10.54 -1.49
C GLU A 133 -3.12 9.55 -2.60
N THR A 134 -2.09 9.85 -3.39
CA THR A 134 -1.63 9.01 -4.49
C THR A 134 -0.16 8.71 -4.31
N PHE A 135 0.20 7.43 -4.43
CA PHE A 135 1.57 6.93 -4.32
C PHE A 135 1.99 6.29 -5.63
N ALA A 136 3.26 6.46 -6.00
CA ALA A 136 3.87 5.73 -7.10
C ALA A 136 4.31 4.34 -6.61
N ALA A 137 3.87 3.29 -7.29
CA ALA A 137 4.27 1.92 -7.03
C ALA A 137 5.11 1.38 -8.19
N THR A 138 6.19 0.69 -7.87
CA THR A 138 7.04 -0.01 -8.84
C THR A 138 7.12 -1.48 -8.47
N LEU A 139 6.77 -2.35 -9.41
CA LEU A 139 7.02 -3.79 -9.33
C LEU A 139 8.48 -4.04 -9.73
N ASN A 140 9.33 -4.31 -8.75
CA ASN A 140 10.75 -4.57 -8.97
C ASN A 140 10.99 -5.93 -9.65
N ARG A 141 10.24 -6.94 -9.19
CA ARG A 141 10.36 -8.31 -9.68
C ARG A 141 9.11 -9.12 -9.33
N LEU A 142 8.72 -9.99 -10.23
CA LEU A 142 7.76 -11.07 -10.03
C LEU A 142 8.40 -12.36 -10.54
N ALA A 143 8.70 -13.32 -9.66
CA ALA A 143 9.36 -14.56 -10.04
C ALA A 143 9.22 -15.63 -8.95
N PRO A 144 9.47 -16.91 -9.27
CA PRO A 144 9.71 -17.93 -8.27
C PRO A 144 10.87 -17.56 -7.35
N SER A 145 10.73 -17.85 -6.05
CA SER A 145 11.81 -17.64 -5.08
C SER A 145 13.02 -18.54 -5.41
N PRO A 146 14.25 -18.00 -5.36
CA PRO A 146 15.45 -18.81 -5.57
C PRO A 146 15.64 -19.94 -4.54
N PHE A 147 15.03 -19.79 -3.36
CA PHE A 147 15.14 -20.74 -2.25
C PHE A 147 13.96 -21.71 -2.17
N ASN A 148 12.84 -21.37 -2.81
CA ASN A 148 11.65 -22.21 -2.92
C ASN A 148 10.96 -21.95 -4.27
N PRO A 149 11.29 -22.73 -5.32
CA PRO A 149 10.75 -22.51 -6.67
C PRO A 149 9.23 -22.63 -6.80
N ASP A 150 8.57 -23.27 -5.84
CA ASP A 150 7.11 -23.40 -5.81
C ASP A 150 6.41 -22.15 -5.26
N LEU A 151 7.17 -21.22 -4.66
CA LEU A 151 6.68 -19.97 -4.11
C LEU A 151 6.96 -18.80 -5.06
N THR A 152 5.93 -18.21 -5.62
CA THR A 152 6.04 -16.96 -6.37
C THR A 152 6.15 -15.78 -5.41
N VAL A 153 7.10 -14.88 -5.66
CA VAL A 153 7.30 -13.65 -4.87
C VAL A 153 7.20 -12.44 -5.78
N ALA A 154 6.51 -11.42 -5.32
CA ALA A 154 6.48 -10.10 -5.95
C ALA A 154 7.10 -9.07 -5.01
N GLY A 155 8.10 -8.31 -5.51
CA GLY A 155 8.77 -7.25 -4.75
C GLY A 155 8.34 -5.89 -5.27
N PHE A 156 7.98 -4.98 -4.35
CA PHE A 156 7.51 -3.64 -4.68
C PHE A 156 8.28 -2.56 -3.92
N VAL A 157 8.38 -1.39 -4.55
CA VAL A 157 8.67 -0.12 -3.89
C VAL A 157 7.46 0.79 -4.11
N VAL A 158 6.99 1.40 -3.02
CA VAL A 158 5.93 2.43 -3.06
C VAL A 158 6.51 3.72 -2.49
N GLU A 159 6.37 4.82 -3.24
CA GLU A 159 6.92 6.12 -2.87
C GLU A 159 5.85 7.22 -3.02
N GLY A 160 5.95 8.24 -2.18
CA GLY A 160 5.11 9.42 -2.23
C GLY A 160 5.49 10.42 -1.16
N GLU A 161 4.65 11.44 -1.02
CA GLU A 161 4.84 12.49 -0.03
C GLU A 161 3.53 12.75 0.71
N LEU A 162 3.63 12.99 2.02
CA LEU A 162 2.50 13.39 2.85
C LEU A 162 2.78 14.73 3.52
N ASP A 163 1.84 15.68 3.42
CA ASP A 163 1.88 16.90 4.23
C ASP A 163 1.22 16.61 5.59
N ARG A 164 2.06 16.45 6.64
CA ARG A 164 1.60 16.13 7.98
C ARG A 164 0.64 17.16 8.57
N THR A 165 0.70 18.40 8.09
CA THR A 165 -0.18 19.48 8.60
C THR A 165 -1.63 19.29 8.20
N LYS A 166 -1.89 18.65 7.06
CA LYS A 166 -3.25 18.25 6.63
C LYS A 166 -3.92 17.31 7.65
N TYR A 167 -3.12 16.54 8.38
CA TYR A 167 -3.59 15.58 9.40
C TYR A 167 -3.57 16.17 10.83
N GLY A 168 -3.46 17.50 10.95
CA GLY A 168 -3.47 18.18 12.24
C GLY A 168 -2.14 18.06 13.01
N ILE A 169 -1.06 17.62 12.36
CA ILE A 169 0.27 17.49 12.96
C ILE A 169 1.11 18.71 12.57
N SER A 170 0.96 19.81 13.30
CA SER A 170 1.60 21.10 12.95
C SER A 170 2.72 21.54 13.90
N TYR A 171 3.08 20.72 14.90
CA TYR A 171 4.15 21.06 15.82
C TYR A 171 5.46 21.40 15.09
N GLY A 172 6.05 22.54 15.43
CA GLY A 172 7.30 23.03 14.84
C GLY A 172 7.24 23.48 13.39
N ALA A 173 6.05 23.48 12.74
CA ALA A 173 5.89 23.94 11.37
C ALA A 173 6.02 25.47 11.28
N PRO A 174 6.60 26.04 10.19
CA PRO A 174 7.21 25.35 9.06
C PRO A 174 8.69 25.02 9.25
N ALA A 175 9.27 25.35 10.41
CA ALA A 175 10.71 25.18 10.64
C ALA A 175 11.13 23.70 10.63
N ILE A 176 10.28 22.80 11.18
CA ILE A 176 10.39 21.35 10.94
C ILE A 176 9.55 21.03 9.72
N GLY A 177 10.10 20.36 8.73
CA GLY A 177 9.48 20.07 7.45
C GLY A 177 8.05 19.55 7.57
N THR A 178 7.16 20.07 6.74
CA THR A 178 5.73 19.68 6.74
C THR A 178 5.45 18.56 5.76
N VAL A 179 6.14 18.55 4.62
CA VAL A 179 6.06 17.48 3.62
C VAL A 179 7.08 16.39 3.96
N MET A 180 6.58 15.19 4.09
CA MET A 180 7.37 14.02 4.46
C MET A 180 7.42 13.03 3.29
N PRO A 181 8.59 12.79 2.69
CA PRO A 181 8.79 11.65 1.82
C PRO A 181 8.50 10.34 2.56
N ILE A 182 7.72 9.48 1.90
CA ILE A 182 7.35 8.13 2.36
C ILE A 182 7.92 7.13 1.38
N ARG A 183 8.49 6.05 1.92
CA ARG A 183 8.94 4.91 1.14
C ARG A 183 8.55 3.61 1.83
N ILE A 184 7.94 2.71 1.07
CA ILE A 184 7.60 1.37 1.50
C ILE A 184 8.28 0.39 0.55
N ASP A 185 9.15 -0.45 1.08
CA ASP A 185 9.72 -1.59 0.38
C ASP A 185 9.03 -2.84 0.92
N LEU A 186 8.56 -3.73 0.05
CA LEU A 186 7.88 -4.94 0.49
C LEU A 186 8.00 -6.10 -0.50
N GLU A 187 8.03 -7.30 0.05
CA GLU A 187 7.83 -8.55 -0.68
C GLU A 187 6.50 -9.17 -0.27
N ILE A 188 5.79 -9.70 -1.26
CA ILE A 188 4.52 -10.40 -1.06
C ILE A 188 4.53 -11.75 -1.78
N SER A 189 3.72 -12.69 -1.26
CA SER A 189 3.50 -13.99 -1.88
C SER A 189 2.04 -14.41 -1.76
N PRO A 190 1.52 -15.29 -2.63
CA PRO A 190 0.17 -15.85 -2.48
C PRO A 190 -0.03 -16.48 -1.09
N LYS A 191 -1.26 -16.33 -0.55
CA LYS A 191 -1.69 -16.99 0.70
C LYS A 191 -1.96 -18.45 0.50
#